data_06764b5a11c1c8ab1eff8c16f0080346
#
_entry.id   06764b5a11c1c8ab1eff8c16f0080346
#
_cell.length_a   1.000
_cell.length_b   1.000
_cell.length_c   1.000
_cell.angle_alpha   90.00
_cell.angle_beta   90.00
_cell.angle_gamma   90.00
#
_symmetry.space_group_name_H-M   'P 1'
#
loop_
_entity.id
_entity.type
_entity.pdbx_description
1 polymer ?
#
loop_
_entity_poly.entity_id
_entity_poly.type
_entity_poly.pdbx_seq_one_letter_code
_entity_poly.pdbx_strand_id
1 'polypeptide(L)'
;MDGPLVDLEIAIIKGVRLGFGYNSFVRSPTVQELPDFPLINDVGISGAGDNPMKILQAMRGGDNPWVQCKHDSLWFAFGFSVSCFDIITATAVALLEFSDKGVIVNIFADVIGSMPPDAKSHDECIVYIELLMNAELNFIDDYFFVQAALAPTSFLLVPQCNLFGGFAMGTWFGNSQYAGDWVFVSIPYVRYVSPSANL
;
A
#
# COMPACT_ATOMS: atom_id res chain seq x y z
N MET A 1 13.42 17.61 11.52
CA MET A 1 12.33 18.64 11.38
C MET A 1 11.03 17.86 11.35
N ASP A 2 10.37 17.77 12.51
CA ASP A 2 9.17 16.92 12.67
C ASP A 2 7.91 17.79 12.65
N GLY A 3 7.68 18.50 11.57
CA GLY A 3 6.48 19.32 11.35
C GLY A 3 5.76 18.93 10.08
N PRO A 4 4.45 19.24 9.94
CA PRO A 4 3.70 18.99 8.73
C PRO A 4 4.29 19.79 7.56
N LEU A 5 4.35 19.18 6.37
CA LEU A 5 4.76 19.88 5.15
C LEU A 5 3.74 20.93 4.71
N VAL A 6 2.46 20.60 4.86
CA VAL A 6 1.33 21.49 4.57
C VAL A 6 0.21 21.16 5.54
N ASP A 7 -0.37 22.17 6.17
CA ASP A 7 -1.55 22.07 7.03
C ASP A 7 -2.72 22.78 6.32
N LEU A 8 -3.80 22.04 6.08
CA LEU A 8 -5.00 22.49 5.36
C LEU A 8 -6.24 22.52 6.28
N GLU A 9 -6.08 22.71 7.60
CA GLU A 9 -7.14 22.66 8.63
C GLU A 9 -7.79 21.28 8.80
N ILE A 10 -8.13 20.59 7.68
CA ILE A 10 -8.82 19.30 7.68
C ILE A 10 -7.90 18.13 7.31
N ALA A 11 -6.74 18.43 6.73
CA ALA A 11 -5.78 17.43 6.28
C ALA A 11 -4.34 17.95 6.39
N ILE A 12 -3.46 17.11 6.88
CA ILE A 12 -2.05 17.41 7.07
C ILE A 12 -1.22 16.50 6.16
N ILE A 13 -0.43 17.08 5.26
CA ILE A 13 0.54 16.31 4.48
C ILE A 13 1.78 16.10 5.35
N LYS A 14 2.02 14.84 5.75
CA LYS A 14 3.12 14.44 6.64
C LYS A 14 4.42 14.15 5.92
N GLY A 15 4.36 13.70 4.67
CA GLY A 15 5.55 13.32 3.94
C GLY A 15 5.34 13.17 2.45
N VAL A 16 6.42 13.32 1.69
CA VAL A 16 6.50 13.05 0.26
C VAL A 16 7.65 12.09 0.01
N ARG A 17 7.44 11.12 -0.87
CA ARG A 17 8.44 10.13 -1.27
C ARG A 17 8.71 10.23 -2.75
N LEU A 18 9.96 10.12 -3.13
CA LEU A 18 10.41 10.09 -4.51
C LEU A 18 11.43 8.98 -4.68
N GLY A 19 11.33 8.24 -5.77
CA GLY A 19 12.30 7.22 -6.13
C GLY A 19 12.43 7.12 -7.64
N PHE A 20 13.59 6.69 -8.10
CA PHE A 20 13.77 6.29 -9.49
C PHE A 20 14.86 5.21 -9.60
N GLY A 21 14.79 4.41 -10.63
CA GLY A 21 15.82 3.45 -10.97
C GLY A 21 15.95 3.25 -12.46
N TYR A 22 17.18 3.01 -12.91
CA TYR A 22 17.53 2.71 -14.29
C TYR A 22 18.13 1.31 -14.37
N ASN A 23 17.89 0.60 -15.48
CA ASN A 23 18.25 -0.82 -15.66
C ASN A 23 17.73 -1.71 -14.54
N SER A 24 16.54 -1.40 -14.05
CA SER A 24 15.89 -2.12 -12.97
C SER A 24 14.37 -1.99 -13.06
N PHE A 25 13.68 -2.89 -12.38
CA PHE A 25 12.23 -2.80 -12.17
C PHE A 25 11.92 -3.03 -10.70
N VAL A 26 10.74 -2.60 -10.27
CA VAL A 26 10.24 -2.85 -8.91
C VAL A 26 9.21 -3.96 -8.98
N ARG A 27 9.44 -5.03 -8.24
CA ARG A 27 8.43 -6.08 -8.07
C ARG A 27 7.19 -5.51 -7.40
N SER A 28 6.05 -5.62 -8.05
CA SER A 28 4.77 -5.19 -7.47
C SER A 28 4.44 -6.04 -6.23
N PRO A 29 4.20 -5.43 -5.06
CA PRO A 29 3.76 -6.15 -3.87
C PRO A 29 2.34 -6.68 -4.07
N THR A 30 2.04 -7.84 -3.50
CA THR A 30 0.67 -8.25 -3.25
C THR A 30 0.05 -7.36 -2.17
N VAL A 31 -1.30 -7.35 -2.05
CA VAL A 31 -1.98 -6.56 -1.00
C VAL A 31 -1.47 -6.93 0.40
N GLN A 32 -1.18 -8.21 0.64
CA GLN A 32 -0.68 -8.68 1.93
C GLN A 32 0.76 -8.26 2.22
N GLU A 33 1.56 -7.99 1.20
CA GLU A 33 2.95 -7.54 1.33
C GLU A 33 3.09 -6.02 1.45
N LEU A 34 2.02 -5.26 1.24
CA LEU A 34 2.06 -3.78 1.27
C LEU A 34 2.58 -3.21 2.59
N PRO A 35 2.23 -3.75 3.78
CA PRO A 35 2.79 -3.27 5.04
C PRO A 35 4.31 -3.41 5.16
N ASP A 36 4.91 -4.35 4.41
CA ASP A 36 6.36 -4.59 4.39
C ASP A 36 7.05 -3.89 3.20
N PHE A 37 6.28 -3.26 2.31
CA PHE A 37 6.85 -2.62 1.13
C PHE A 37 7.54 -1.29 1.49
N PRO A 38 8.87 -1.13 1.25
CA PRO A 38 9.64 -0.01 1.74
C PRO A 38 9.18 1.37 1.24
N LEU A 39 8.48 1.45 0.10
CA LEU A 39 7.95 2.71 -0.41
C LEU A 39 6.62 3.11 0.27
N ILE A 40 5.93 2.17 0.91
CA ILE A 40 4.73 2.42 1.74
C ILE A 40 5.13 2.56 3.21
N ASN A 41 5.90 1.62 3.74
CA ASN A 41 6.28 1.54 5.14
C ASN A 41 7.73 2.00 5.36
N ASP A 42 7.92 3.30 5.52
CA ASP A 42 9.21 3.87 5.93
C ASP A 42 9.44 3.80 7.45
N VAL A 43 8.39 3.60 8.25
CA VAL A 43 8.47 3.50 9.71
C VAL A 43 9.27 2.27 10.15
N GLY A 44 9.18 1.16 9.40
CA GLY A 44 9.94 -0.06 9.66
C GLY A 44 11.44 0.06 9.36
N ILE A 45 11.85 1.11 8.62
CA ILE A 45 13.25 1.35 8.26
C ILE A 45 13.81 2.43 9.19
N SER A 46 14.28 2.02 10.36
CA SER A 46 14.86 2.93 11.35
C SER A 46 15.92 3.85 10.73
N GLY A 47 15.68 5.17 10.74
CA GLY A 47 16.56 6.19 10.18
C GLY A 47 16.56 6.25 8.64
N ALA A 48 15.48 5.83 7.97
CA ALA A 48 15.33 5.94 6.52
C ALA A 48 15.36 7.39 6.04
N GLY A 49 14.74 8.33 6.78
CA GLY A 49 14.75 9.75 6.47
C GLY A 49 16.13 10.39 6.42
N ASP A 50 17.08 9.83 7.16
CA ASP A 50 18.45 10.34 7.27
C ASP A 50 19.46 9.56 6.42
N ASN A 51 19.07 8.39 5.91
CA ASN A 51 19.98 7.51 5.18
C ASN A 51 19.31 6.75 4.03
N PRO A 52 19.33 7.31 2.81
CA PRO A 52 18.75 6.67 1.60
C PRO A 52 19.32 5.28 1.31
N MET A 53 20.56 4.99 1.77
CA MET A 53 21.19 3.68 1.57
C MET A 53 20.44 2.57 2.33
N LYS A 54 19.81 2.87 3.47
CA LYS A 54 18.98 1.90 4.19
C LYS A 54 17.73 1.51 3.40
N ILE A 55 17.10 2.47 2.75
CA ILE A 55 15.96 2.20 1.86
C ILE A 55 16.41 1.31 0.71
N LEU A 56 17.52 1.65 0.07
CA LEU A 56 18.07 0.83 -1.02
C LEU A 56 18.41 -0.59 -0.56
N GLN A 57 18.99 -0.74 0.64
CA GLN A 57 19.28 -2.06 1.22
C GLN A 57 17.99 -2.85 1.50
N ALA A 58 16.94 -2.20 2.04
CA ALA A 58 15.64 -2.82 2.24
C ALA A 58 14.98 -3.23 0.90
N MET A 59 15.11 -2.39 -0.12
CA MET A 59 14.58 -2.70 -1.46
C MET A 59 15.33 -3.85 -2.16
N ARG A 60 16.61 -4.07 -1.85
CA ARG A 60 17.45 -5.11 -2.47
C ARG A 60 17.69 -6.32 -1.57
N GLY A 61 17.27 -6.28 -0.33
CA GLY A 61 17.50 -7.35 0.64
C GLY A 61 16.56 -8.54 0.49
N GLY A 62 16.95 -9.67 1.14
CA GLY A 62 16.16 -10.90 1.18
C GLY A 62 16.26 -11.77 -0.07
N ASP A 63 15.57 -12.91 -0.02
CA ASP A 63 15.55 -13.91 -1.09
C ASP A 63 14.68 -13.47 -2.29
N ASN A 64 13.76 -12.52 -2.07
CA ASN A 64 12.87 -11.97 -3.08
C ASN A 64 12.91 -10.43 -3.06
N PRO A 65 13.97 -9.81 -3.59
CA PRO A 65 14.16 -8.37 -3.51
C PRO A 65 13.09 -7.58 -4.28
N TRP A 66 12.72 -6.42 -3.73
CA TRP A 66 11.76 -5.52 -4.37
C TRP A 66 12.30 -4.89 -5.65
N VAL A 67 13.60 -4.52 -5.66
CA VAL A 67 14.26 -4.00 -6.87
C VAL A 67 15.14 -5.09 -7.47
N GLN A 68 14.90 -5.37 -8.74
CA GLN A 68 15.63 -6.37 -9.52
C GLN A 68 16.20 -5.75 -10.78
N CYS A 69 17.35 -6.29 -11.26
CA CYS A 69 17.98 -5.82 -12.49
C CYS A 69 17.15 -6.22 -13.71
N LYS A 70 16.93 -5.25 -14.62
CA LYS A 70 16.28 -5.45 -15.90
C LYS A 70 16.81 -4.43 -16.88
N HIS A 71 17.49 -4.87 -17.93
CA HIS A 71 18.04 -3.99 -18.97
C HIS A 71 16.94 -3.16 -19.65
N ASP A 72 17.29 -1.95 -20.05
CA ASP A 72 16.43 -1.03 -20.80
C ASP A 72 15.08 -0.74 -20.13
N SER A 73 15.09 -0.78 -18.80
CA SER A 73 13.93 -0.45 -17.98
C SER A 73 14.25 0.73 -17.05
N LEU A 74 13.25 1.58 -16.87
CA LEU A 74 13.31 2.76 -16.04
C LEU A 74 12.05 2.80 -15.19
N TRP A 75 12.16 3.15 -13.90
CA TRP A 75 10.99 3.37 -13.06
C TRP A 75 11.09 4.67 -12.27
N PHE A 76 9.93 5.25 -11.99
CA PHE A 76 9.75 6.38 -11.09
C PHE A 76 8.69 6.04 -10.06
N ALA A 77 8.96 6.39 -8.80
CA ALA A 77 8.00 6.32 -7.73
C ALA A 77 7.75 7.72 -7.17
N PHE A 78 6.48 8.03 -6.94
CA PHE A 78 6.04 9.22 -6.24
C PHE A 78 5.00 8.82 -5.18
N GLY A 79 5.23 9.22 -3.95
CA GLY A 79 4.32 8.91 -2.85
C GLY A 79 4.13 10.09 -1.91
N PHE A 80 3.03 10.04 -1.15
CA PHE A 80 2.72 11.00 -0.10
C PHE A 80 2.00 10.32 1.05
N SER A 81 2.11 10.93 2.22
CA SER A 81 1.34 10.55 3.42
C SER A 81 0.51 11.74 3.87
N VAL A 82 -0.76 11.49 4.14
CA VAL A 82 -1.71 12.49 4.61
C VAL A 82 -2.44 11.97 5.86
N SER A 83 -2.70 12.88 6.81
CA SER A 83 -3.57 12.62 7.96
C SER A 83 -4.77 13.54 7.88
N CYS A 84 -5.96 12.99 8.07
CA CYS A 84 -7.22 13.72 8.06
C CYS A 84 -7.90 13.60 9.43
N PHE A 85 -8.21 14.73 10.05
CA PHE A 85 -8.91 14.82 11.35
C PHE A 85 -8.25 14.00 12.49
N ASP A 86 -6.95 13.68 12.37
CA ASP A 86 -6.22 12.76 13.25
C ASP A 86 -6.84 11.35 13.41
N ILE A 87 -7.90 11.06 12.64
CA ILE A 87 -8.61 9.76 12.65
C ILE A 87 -8.14 8.87 11.50
N ILE A 88 -7.86 9.46 10.33
CA ILE A 88 -7.47 8.71 9.12
C ILE A 88 -6.06 9.12 8.72
N THR A 89 -5.19 8.13 8.57
CA THR A 89 -3.89 8.31 7.94
C THR A 89 -3.85 7.48 6.65
N ALA A 90 -3.48 8.11 5.54
CA ALA A 90 -3.32 7.44 4.27
C ALA A 90 -1.91 7.65 3.73
N THR A 91 -1.30 6.58 3.27
CA THR A 91 -0.05 6.61 2.51
C THR A 91 -0.33 6.03 1.12
N ALA A 92 0.03 6.76 0.09
CA ALA A 92 -0.13 6.30 -1.28
C ALA A 92 1.16 6.48 -2.08
N VAL A 93 1.44 5.54 -2.97
CA VAL A 93 2.58 5.55 -3.88
C VAL A 93 2.12 5.19 -5.27
N ALA A 94 2.43 6.03 -6.25
CA ALA A 94 2.35 5.72 -7.67
C ALA A 94 3.74 5.31 -8.17
N LEU A 95 3.82 4.17 -8.83
CA LEU A 95 5.01 3.62 -9.46
C LEU A 95 4.77 3.52 -10.97
N LEU A 96 5.59 4.21 -11.75
CA LEU A 96 5.56 4.17 -13.21
C LEU A 96 6.77 3.39 -13.70
N GLU A 97 6.55 2.35 -14.47
CA GLU A 97 7.58 1.53 -15.09
C GLU A 97 7.56 1.69 -16.61
N PHE A 98 8.71 1.97 -17.17
CA PHE A 98 8.92 2.12 -18.61
C PHE A 98 9.87 1.05 -19.11
N SER A 99 9.53 0.41 -20.20
CA SER A 99 10.36 -0.56 -20.89
C SER A 99 10.22 -0.40 -22.41
N ASP A 100 11.02 -1.13 -23.15
CA ASP A 100 10.91 -1.25 -24.62
C ASP A 100 9.53 -1.76 -25.08
N LYS A 101 8.79 -2.47 -24.22
CA LYS A 101 7.46 -3.03 -24.50
C LYS A 101 6.33 -2.08 -24.21
N GLY A 102 6.54 -1.07 -23.37
CA GLY A 102 5.49 -0.12 -22.98
C GLY A 102 5.59 0.35 -21.53
N VAL A 103 4.47 0.78 -20.99
CA VAL A 103 4.36 1.39 -19.67
C VAL A 103 3.44 0.56 -18.78
N ILE A 104 3.82 0.43 -17.51
CA ILE A 104 2.97 -0.10 -16.43
C ILE A 104 2.88 0.98 -15.35
N VAL A 105 1.68 1.22 -14.87
CA VAL A 105 1.40 2.14 -13.77
C VAL A 105 0.82 1.35 -12.61
N ASN A 106 1.50 1.36 -11.47
CA ASN A 106 1.01 0.76 -10.23
C ASN A 106 0.67 1.87 -9.23
N ILE A 107 -0.42 1.69 -8.48
CA ILE A 107 -0.80 2.57 -7.37
C ILE A 107 -1.00 1.69 -6.15
N PHE A 108 -0.21 1.94 -5.12
CA PHE A 108 -0.30 1.27 -3.83
C PHE A 108 -0.84 2.25 -2.80
N ALA A 109 -1.70 1.79 -1.90
CA ALA A 109 -2.15 2.60 -0.79
C ALA A 109 -2.35 1.75 0.46
N ASP A 110 -2.03 2.38 1.59
CA ASP A 110 -2.32 1.92 2.94
C ASP A 110 -3.10 3.03 3.64
N VAL A 111 -4.33 2.72 4.07
CA VAL A 111 -5.23 3.66 4.71
C VAL A 111 -5.63 3.11 6.07
N ILE A 112 -5.23 3.81 7.13
CA ILE A 112 -5.50 3.46 8.51
C ILE A 112 -6.52 4.43 9.09
N GLY A 113 -7.62 3.90 9.61
CA GLY A 113 -8.58 4.62 10.42
C GLY A 113 -8.59 4.09 11.84
N SER A 114 -8.41 4.96 12.84
CA SER A 114 -8.38 4.59 14.25
C SER A 114 -9.23 5.52 15.11
N MET A 115 -9.84 4.97 16.15
CA MET A 115 -10.65 5.72 17.10
C MET A 115 -10.48 5.14 18.52
N PRO A 116 -10.23 5.97 19.54
CA PRO A 116 -10.15 7.43 19.51
C PRO A 116 -8.86 7.93 18.83
N PRO A 117 -8.83 9.21 18.37
CA PRO A 117 -7.66 9.78 17.66
C PRO A 117 -6.38 9.85 18.48
N ASP A 118 -6.51 9.92 19.81
CA ASP A 118 -5.42 10.03 20.78
C ASP A 118 -4.90 8.69 21.31
N ALA A 119 -5.41 7.57 20.78
CA ALA A 119 -4.90 6.24 21.11
C ALA A 119 -3.41 6.13 20.77
N LYS A 120 -2.61 5.73 21.76
CA LYS A 120 -1.16 5.62 21.63
C LYS A 120 -0.71 4.23 21.18
N SER A 121 -1.60 3.27 21.26
CA SER A 121 -1.38 1.89 20.85
C SER A 121 -2.63 1.29 20.22
N HIS A 122 -2.43 0.26 19.43
CA HIS A 122 -3.50 -0.53 18.82
C HIS A 122 -4.51 -1.05 19.85
N ASP A 123 -4.05 -1.42 21.05
CA ASP A 123 -4.89 -1.96 22.12
C ASP A 123 -5.79 -0.88 22.79
N GLU A 124 -5.48 0.40 22.61
CA GLU A 124 -6.28 1.51 23.12
C GLU A 124 -7.40 1.90 22.14
N CYS A 125 -7.38 1.37 20.92
CA CYS A 125 -8.40 1.66 19.93
C CYS A 125 -9.70 0.88 20.22
N ILE A 126 -10.83 1.53 20.00
CA ILE A 126 -12.16 0.90 19.93
C ILE A 126 -12.44 0.46 18.50
N VAL A 127 -11.89 1.17 17.52
CA VAL A 127 -11.96 0.85 16.11
C VAL A 127 -10.57 1.01 15.52
N TYR A 128 -10.11 0.00 14.82
CA TYR A 128 -8.91 0.05 13.99
C TYR A 128 -9.19 -0.63 12.66
N ILE A 129 -9.13 0.13 11.61
CA ILE A 129 -9.37 -0.34 10.24
C ILE A 129 -8.17 0.03 9.39
N GLU A 130 -7.53 -0.94 8.81
CA GLU A 130 -6.43 -0.78 7.89
C GLU A 130 -6.83 -1.38 6.54
N LEU A 131 -6.94 -0.53 5.52
CA LEU A 131 -7.30 -0.90 4.15
C LEU A 131 -6.07 -0.82 3.27
N LEU A 132 -5.67 -1.95 2.75
CA LEU A 132 -4.58 -2.12 1.81
C LEU A 132 -5.12 -2.18 0.38
N MET A 133 -4.53 -1.44 -0.54
CA MET A 133 -4.97 -1.38 -1.93
C MET A 133 -3.78 -1.45 -2.89
N ASN A 134 -3.96 -2.21 -3.97
CA ASN A 134 -3.07 -2.27 -5.11
C ASN A 134 -3.90 -2.12 -6.39
N ALA A 135 -3.51 -1.21 -7.26
CA ALA A 135 -4.07 -1.06 -8.60
C ALA A 135 -2.95 -1.08 -9.63
N GLU A 136 -3.15 -1.81 -10.73
CA GLU A 136 -2.22 -1.93 -11.84
C GLU A 136 -2.92 -1.59 -13.16
N LEU A 137 -2.38 -0.63 -13.88
CA LEU A 137 -2.77 -0.28 -15.24
C LEU A 137 -1.61 -0.67 -16.17
N ASN A 138 -1.81 -1.72 -16.94
CA ASN A 138 -0.81 -2.33 -17.81
C ASN A 138 -1.14 -2.06 -19.27
N PHE A 139 -0.35 -1.18 -19.91
CA PHE A 139 -0.47 -0.84 -21.31
C PHE A 139 0.28 -1.80 -22.25
N ILE A 140 0.99 -2.80 -21.70
CA ILE A 140 1.66 -3.84 -22.47
C ILE A 140 0.66 -4.95 -22.83
N ASP A 141 -0.13 -5.34 -21.82
CA ASP A 141 -1.09 -6.44 -21.92
C ASP A 141 -2.55 -5.95 -21.94
N ASP A 142 -2.74 -4.62 -21.99
CA ASP A 142 -4.04 -3.94 -22.13
C ASP A 142 -5.06 -4.35 -21.05
N TYR A 143 -4.67 -4.25 -19.76
CA TYR A 143 -5.60 -4.49 -18.64
C TYR A 143 -5.47 -3.45 -17.52
N PHE A 144 -6.53 -3.34 -16.74
CA PHE A 144 -6.56 -2.63 -15.46
C PHE A 144 -7.08 -3.57 -14.39
N PHE A 145 -6.29 -3.77 -13.34
CA PHE A 145 -6.70 -4.49 -12.14
C PHE A 145 -6.62 -3.59 -10.91
N VAL A 146 -7.58 -3.77 -10.01
CA VAL A 146 -7.53 -3.19 -8.66
C VAL A 146 -7.98 -4.23 -7.65
N GLN A 147 -7.29 -4.30 -6.54
CA GLN A 147 -7.66 -5.10 -5.40
C GLN A 147 -7.48 -4.30 -4.12
N ALA A 148 -8.36 -4.55 -3.17
CA ALA A 148 -8.25 -3.99 -1.83
C ALA A 148 -8.66 -5.05 -0.81
N ALA A 149 -8.01 -5.04 0.33
CA ALA A 149 -8.32 -5.94 1.43
C ALA A 149 -8.10 -5.24 2.77
N LEU A 150 -8.92 -5.60 3.75
CA LEU A 150 -8.66 -5.23 5.14
C LEU A 150 -7.48 -6.03 5.66
N ALA A 151 -6.55 -5.35 6.32
CA ALA A 151 -5.45 -5.99 7.01
C ALA A 151 -5.98 -6.88 8.15
N PRO A 152 -5.30 -7.99 8.48
CA PRO A 152 -5.69 -8.88 9.57
C PRO A 152 -5.74 -8.22 10.95
N THR A 153 -5.11 -7.06 11.09
CA THR A 153 -5.11 -6.20 12.27
C THR A 153 -6.40 -5.43 12.48
N SER A 154 -7.27 -5.35 11.46
CA SER A 154 -8.52 -4.59 11.51
C SER A 154 -9.52 -5.21 12.48
N PHE A 155 -10.11 -4.37 13.36
CA PHE A 155 -11.12 -4.82 14.32
C PHE A 155 -12.13 -3.72 14.66
N LEU A 156 -13.25 -4.14 15.26
CA LEU A 156 -14.32 -3.27 15.73
C LEU A 156 -14.65 -3.62 17.18
N LEU A 157 -14.74 -2.62 18.06
CA LEU A 157 -15.04 -2.66 19.48
C LEU A 157 -13.94 -3.28 20.35
N VAL A 158 -13.42 -4.41 19.97
CA VAL A 158 -12.33 -5.11 20.70
C VAL A 158 -11.44 -5.84 19.71
N PRO A 159 -10.15 -6.02 19.98
CA PRO A 159 -9.20 -6.69 19.07
C PRO A 159 -9.61 -8.12 18.65
N GLN A 160 -10.47 -8.78 19.44
CA GLN A 160 -10.98 -10.12 19.13
C GLN A 160 -12.11 -10.11 18.08
N CYS A 161 -12.72 -8.95 17.82
CA CYS A 161 -13.76 -8.78 16.81
C CYS A 161 -13.13 -8.34 15.49
N ASN A 162 -12.43 -9.27 14.83
CA ASN A 162 -11.69 -8.98 13.61
C ASN A 162 -12.62 -8.73 12.43
N LEU A 163 -12.27 -7.71 11.66
CA LEU A 163 -12.89 -7.40 10.37
C LEU A 163 -12.05 -8.04 9.27
N PHE A 164 -12.72 -8.75 8.38
CA PHE A 164 -12.12 -9.30 7.18
C PHE A 164 -12.93 -8.86 5.98
N GLY A 165 -12.28 -8.70 4.87
CA GLY A 165 -12.97 -8.42 3.63
C GLY A 165 -12.04 -7.84 2.61
N GLY A 166 -12.54 -7.78 1.40
CA GLY A 166 -11.81 -7.21 0.28
C GLY A 166 -12.58 -7.35 -1.00
N PHE A 167 -12.08 -6.73 -2.03
CA PHE A 167 -12.58 -6.87 -3.37
C PHE A 167 -11.43 -6.92 -4.37
N ALA A 168 -11.71 -7.49 -5.53
CA ALA A 168 -10.86 -7.42 -6.70
C ALA A 168 -11.72 -7.12 -7.92
N MET A 169 -11.23 -6.23 -8.78
CA MET A 169 -11.87 -5.89 -10.05
C MET A 169 -10.82 -5.90 -11.14
N GLY A 170 -11.18 -6.41 -12.30
CA GLY A 170 -10.35 -6.38 -13.49
C GLY A 170 -11.17 -6.00 -14.71
N THR A 171 -10.55 -5.29 -15.63
CA THR A 171 -11.11 -4.99 -16.96
C THR A 171 -10.00 -5.00 -18.00
N TRP A 172 -10.34 -5.36 -19.22
CA TRP A 172 -9.43 -5.41 -20.34
C TRP A 172 -9.84 -4.38 -21.39
N PHE A 173 -8.86 -3.81 -22.07
CA PHE A 173 -9.06 -2.75 -23.06
C PHE A 173 -8.12 -2.92 -24.27
N GLY A 174 -8.09 -1.93 -25.14
CA GLY A 174 -7.13 -1.86 -26.25
C GLY A 174 -7.18 -3.04 -27.20
N ASN A 175 -6.05 -3.72 -27.37
CA ASN A 175 -5.90 -4.87 -28.27
C ASN A 175 -6.03 -6.22 -27.57
N SER A 176 -6.41 -6.24 -26.28
CA SER A 176 -6.66 -7.50 -25.57
C SER A 176 -7.78 -8.30 -26.26
N GLN A 177 -7.62 -9.62 -26.34
CA GLN A 177 -8.69 -10.50 -26.81
C GLN A 177 -9.97 -10.46 -25.95
N TYR A 178 -9.85 -9.93 -24.72
CA TYR A 178 -10.94 -9.75 -23.75
C TYR A 178 -11.39 -8.30 -23.65
N ALA A 179 -11.01 -7.43 -24.59
CA ALA A 179 -11.34 -6.02 -24.53
C ALA A 179 -12.85 -5.77 -24.35
N GLY A 180 -13.20 -5.00 -23.32
CA GLY A 180 -14.59 -4.75 -22.91
C GLY A 180 -15.13 -5.71 -21.86
N ASP A 181 -14.45 -6.82 -21.57
CA ASP A 181 -14.82 -7.70 -20.46
C ASP A 181 -14.36 -7.12 -19.12
N TRP A 182 -15.05 -7.50 -18.06
CA TRP A 182 -14.72 -7.13 -16.70
C TRP A 182 -15.09 -8.24 -15.72
N VAL A 183 -14.41 -8.27 -14.58
CA VAL A 183 -14.67 -9.20 -13.47
C VAL A 183 -14.66 -8.43 -12.16
N PHE A 184 -15.56 -8.82 -11.24
CA PHE A 184 -15.59 -8.27 -9.88
C PHE A 184 -15.86 -9.38 -8.89
N VAL A 185 -15.09 -9.39 -7.80
CA VAL A 185 -15.25 -10.31 -6.67
C VAL A 185 -15.14 -9.52 -5.37
N SER A 186 -16.05 -9.77 -4.43
CA SER A 186 -16.01 -9.17 -3.10
C SER A 186 -16.33 -10.21 -2.03
N ILE A 187 -15.57 -10.18 -0.92
CA ILE A 187 -15.70 -11.13 0.20
C ILE A 187 -15.65 -10.35 1.53
N PRO A 188 -16.73 -9.70 1.96
CA PRO A 188 -16.79 -9.08 3.29
C PRO A 188 -17.29 -10.07 4.34
N TYR A 189 -16.64 -10.16 5.52
CA TYR A 189 -17.17 -10.83 6.71
C TYR A 189 -16.54 -10.32 8.01
N VAL A 190 -17.23 -10.53 9.12
CA VAL A 190 -16.79 -10.25 10.48
C VAL A 190 -16.64 -11.56 11.23
N ARG A 191 -15.54 -11.74 11.92
CA ARG A 191 -15.28 -12.92 12.75
C ARG A 191 -14.92 -12.51 14.17
N TYR A 192 -15.62 -13.04 15.15
CA TYR A 192 -15.20 -13.00 16.54
C TYR A 192 -14.25 -14.17 16.83
N VAL A 193 -13.04 -13.85 17.28
CA VAL A 193 -12.07 -14.84 17.74
C VAL A 193 -12.08 -14.81 19.26
N SER A 194 -12.72 -15.83 19.87
CA SER A 194 -12.70 -15.97 21.34
C SER A 194 -11.25 -16.10 21.81
N PRO A 195 -10.82 -15.31 22.82
CA PRO A 195 -9.55 -15.58 23.47
C PRO A 195 -9.54 -17.03 23.93
N SER A 196 -8.57 -17.81 23.50
CA SER A 196 -8.38 -19.17 23.99
C SER A 196 -8.28 -19.07 25.51
N ALA A 197 -9.21 -19.65 26.23
CA ALA A 197 -9.07 -19.83 27.65
C ALA A 197 -7.88 -20.79 27.84
N ASN A 198 -6.72 -20.24 28.13
CA ASN A 198 -5.60 -20.99 28.67
C ASN A 198 -6.04 -21.41 30.09
N LEU A 199 -6.64 -22.59 30.20
CA LEU A 199 -6.81 -23.33 31.45
C LEU A 199 -5.51 -24.05 31.77
#